data_0f4a9237c1b290c9747d8d5d872ef85c
#
_entry.id   0f4a9237c1b290c9747d8d5d872ef85c
#
_cell.length_a   1.000
_cell.length_b   1.000
_cell.length_c   1.000
_cell.angle_alpha   90.00
_cell.angle_beta   90.00
_cell.angle_gamma   90.00
#
_symmetry.space_group_name_H-M   'P 1'
#
loop_
_entity.id
_entity.type
_entity.pdbx_description
1 polymer ?
#
loop_
_entity_poly.entity_id
_entity_poly.type
_entity_poly.pdbx_seq_one_letter_code
_entity_poly.pdbx_strand_id
1 'polypeptide(L)'
;MKIYRSDRFKKTYKRLPDKVKNSFQKQLRLFVENQKHPSLRAHEIVNTPYREFRVDLQYRVVFRPYEDGVMLLDIGPHDVIDTWSRRGG
;
A
#
# COMPACT_ATOMS: atom_id res chain seq x y z
N MET A 1 -14.70 6.50 -1.62
CA MET A 1 -13.42 6.65 -0.90
C MET A 1 -12.42 7.34 -1.80
N LYS A 2 -11.72 8.33 -1.29
CA LYS A 2 -10.66 9.00 -2.04
C LYS A 2 -9.30 8.35 -1.78
N ILE A 3 -8.47 8.35 -2.81
CA ILE A 3 -7.11 7.80 -2.74
C ILE A 3 -6.13 8.96 -2.88
N TYR A 4 -5.41 9.23 -1.81
CA TYR A 4 -4.35 10.23 -1.79
C TYR A 4 -3.00 9.53 -1.92
N ARG A 5 -2.03 10.21 -2.50
CA ARG A 5 -0.68 9.67 -2.70
C ARG A 5 0.35 10.63 -2.14
N SER A 6 1.19 10.13 -1.25
CA SER A 6 2.30 10.95 -0.71
C SER A 6 3.38 11.14 -1.78
N ASP A 7 4.24 12.14 -1.55
CA ASP A 7 5.37 12.36 -2.45
C ASP A 7 6.30 11.15 -2.49
N ARG A 8 6.50 10.51 -1.34
CA ARG A 8 7.31 9.29 -1.27
C ARG A 8 6.70 8.17 -2.12
N PHE A 9 5.39 7.97 -2.01
CA PHE A 9 4.70 6.96 -2.81
C PHE A 9 4.91 7.21 -4.31
N LYS A 10 4.74 8.46 -4.73
CA LYS A 10 4.91 8.83 -6.15
C LYS A 10 6.32 8.50 -6.65
N LYS A 11 7.34 8.77 -5.84
CA LYS A 11 8.73 8.48 -6.18
C LYS A 11 9.01 6.99 -6.28
N THR A 12 8.57 6.21 -5.31
CA THR A 12 8.81 4.77 -5.29
C THR A 12 8.02 4.07 -6.40
N TYR A 13 6.78 4.50 -6.62
CA TYR A 13 5.93 3.96 -7.68
C TYR A 13 6.56 4.15 -9.06
N LYS A 14 7.10 5.33 -9.31
CA LYS A 14 7.70 5.68 -10.62
C LYS A 14 8.80 4.72 -11.03
N ARG A 15 9.53 4.15 -10.06
CA ARG A 15 10.67 3.27 -10.28
C ARG A 15 10.29 1.80 -10.47
N LEU A 16 9.02 1.46 -10.30
CA LEU A 16 8.60 0.06 -10.37
C LEU A 16 8.60 -0.45 -11.81
N PRO A 17 8.86 -1.76 -12.01
CA PRO A 17 8.63 -2.39 -13.31
C PRO A 17 7.16 -2.27 -13.72
N ASP A 18 6.93 -2.20 -15.03
CA ASP A 18 5.56 -2.09 -15.55
C ASP A 18 4.65 -3.21 -15.08
N LYS A 19 5.18 -4.42 -14.97
CA LYS A 19 4.42 -5.57 -14.46
C LYS A 19 3.86 -5.30 -13.06
N VAL A 20 4.67 -4.70 -12.19
CA VAL A 20 4.26 -4.38 -10.82
C VAL A 20 3.24 -3.25 -10.83
N LYS A 21 3.45 -2.24 -11.66
CA LYS A 21 2.48 -1.14 -11.80
C LYS A 21 1.12 -1.65 -12.25
N ASN A 22 1.09 -2.60 -13.18
CA ASN A 22 -0.16 -3.20 -13.66
C ASN A 22 -0.86 -3.98 -12.55
N SER A 23 -0.10 -4.76 -11.78
CA SER A 23 -0.64 -5.48 -10.64
C SER A 23 -1.19 -4.53 -9.58
N PHE A 24 -0.48 -3.43 -9.32
CA PHE A 24 -0.96 -2.41 -8.40
C PHE A 24 -2.30 -1.82 -8.85
N GLN A 25 -2.44 -1.47 -10.12
CA GLN A 25 -3.69 -0.88 -10.61
C GLN A 25 -4.87 -1.83 -10.44
N LYS A 26 -4.65 -3.11 -10.68
CA LYS A 26 -5.67 -4.14 -10.48
C LYS A 26 -6.07 -4.23 -8.99
N GLN A 27 -5.07 -4.30 -8.12
CA GLN A 27 -5.31 -4.41 -6.67
C GLN A 27 -5.96 -3.14 -6.12
N LEU A 28 -5.59 -1.97 -6.63
CA LEU A 28 -6.20 -0.72 -6.21
C LEU A 28 -7.69 -0.68 -6.53
N ARG A 29 -8.09 -1.18 -7.69
CA ARG A 29 -9.51 -1.27 -8.04
C ARG A 29 -10.28 -2.15 -7.05
N LEU A 30 -9.71 -3.30 -6.69
CA LEU A 30 -10.32 -4.18 -5.68
C LEU A 30 -10.40 -3.48 -4.33
N PHE A 31 -9.35 -2.78 -3.94
CA PHE A 31 -9.28 -2.08 -2.66
C PHE A 31 -10.37 -1.02 -2.56
N VAL A 32 -10.59 -0.26 -3.62
CA VAL A 32 -11.62 0.78 -3.65
C VAL A 32 -13.03 0.17 -3.56
N GLU A 33 -13.25 -0.96 -4.22
CA GLU A 33 -14.54 -1.65 -4.18
C GLU A 33 -14.79 -2.33 -2.83
N ASN A 34 -13.77 -2.97 -2.28
CA ASN A 34 -13.89 -3.72 -1.04
C ASN A 34 -12.52 -3.93 -0.40
N GLN A 35 -12.19 -3.11 0.60
CA GLN A 35 -10.91 -3.20 1.31
C GLN A 35 -10.68 -4.57 1.95
N LYS A 36 -11.73 -5.33 2.19
CA LYS A 36 -11.65 -6.65 2.82
C LYS A 36 -11.52 -7.79 1.82
N HIS A 37 -11.39 -7.47 0.53
CA HIS A 37 -11.23 -8.51 -0.49
C HIS A 37 -10.06 -9.42 -0.13
N PRO A 38 -10.25 -10.76 -0.14
CA PRO A 38 -9.22 -11.69 0.35
C PRO A 38 -7.87 -11.58 -0.35
N SER A 39 -7.86 -11.26 -1.65
CA SER A 39 -6.60 -11.17 -2.40
C SER A 39 -5.70 -10.03 -1.94
N LEU A 40 -6.26 -9.02 -1.28
CA LEU A 40 -5.50 -7.87 -0.79
C LEU A 40 -4.73 -8.20 0.49
N ARG A 41 -5.25 -9.10 1.31
CA ARG A 41 -4.70 -9.41 2.64
C ARG A 41 -4.38 -8.15 3.44
N ALA A 42 -5.28 -7.17 3.37
CA ALA A 42 -5.10 -5.90 4.05
C ALA A 42 -5.15 -6.08 5.57
N HIS A 43 -4.16 -5.53 6.26
CA HIS A 43 -4.08 -5.64 7.72
C HIS A 43 -3.15 -4.58 8.29
N GLU A 44 -3.20 -4.42 9.62
CA GLU A 44 -2.34 -3.49 10.32
C GLU A 44 -0.89 -3.98 10.33
N ILE A 45 0.04 -3.03 10.23
CA ILE A 45 1.45 -3.31 10.54
C ILE A 45 1.56 -3.19 12.05
N VAL A 46 1.95 -4.29 12.70
CA VAL A 46 1.91 -4.43 14.17
C VAL A 46 2.58 -3.26 14.88
N ASN A 47 1.88 -2.71 15.88
CA ASN A 47 2.33 -1.60 16.74
C ASN A 47 2.61 -0.31 15.97
N THR A 48 1.89 -0.08 14.88
CA THR A 48 2.00 1.16 14.11
C THR A 48 0.62 1.67 13.73
N PRO A 49 0.50 2.96 13.35
CA PRO A 49 -0.74 3.47 12.77
C PRO A 49 -0.92 3.10 11.30
N TYR A 50 0.01 2.35 10.75
CA TYR A 50 0.03 2.03 9.33
C TYR A 50 -0.63 0.69 9.03
N ARG A 51 -1.08 0.54 7.78
CA ARG A 51 -1.66 -0.68 7.26
C ARG A 51 -0.97 -1.04 5.95
N GLU A 52 -1.13 -2.27 5.52
CA GLU A 52 -0.58 -2.71 4.24
C GLU A 52 -1.60 -3.49 3.45
N PHE A 53 -1.44 -3.51 2.13
CA PHE A 53 -2.14 -4.49 1.30
C PHE A 53 -1.20 -5.07 0.25
N ARG A 54 -1.54 -6.26 -0.22
CA ARG A 54 -0.71 -7.01 -1.16
C ARG A 54 -0.94 -6.54 -2.60
N VAL A 55 0.16 -6.26 -3.31
CA VAL A 55 0.15 -6.01 -4.76
C VAL A 55 0.28 -7.32 -5.52
N ASP A 56 1.30 -8.10 -5.16
CA ASP A 56 1.57 -9.45 -5.66
C ASP A 56 2.32 -10.22 -4.58
N LEU A 57 2.96 -11.33 -4.93
CA LEU A 57 3.66 -12.14 -3.94
C LEU A 57 4.84 -11.41 -3.29
N GLN A 58 5.43 -10.43 -3.99
CA GLN A 58 6.64 -9.76 -3.53
C GLN A 58 6.40 -8.32 -3.09
N TYR A 59 5.41 -7.63 -3.65
CA TYR A 59 5.23 -6.21 -3.45
C TYR A 59 4.06 -5.88 -2.54
N ARG A 60 4.22 -4.84 -1.73
CA ARG A 60 3.22 -4.36 -0.76
C ARG A 60 3.04 -2.86 -0.87
N VAL A 61 1.83 -2.39 -0.56
CA VAL A 61 1.55 -0.97 -0.37
C VAL A 61 1.38 -0.70 1.12
N VAL A 62 2.01 0.37 1.59
CA VAL A 62 1.81 0.88 2.96
C VAL A 62 0.87 2.08 2.86
N PHE A 63 -0.16 2.11 3.69
CA PHE A 63 -1.14 3.18 3.68
C PHE A 63 -1.67 3.45 5.09
N ARG A 64 -2.42 4.53 5.23
CA ARG A 64 -3.16 4.81 6.47
C ARG A 64 -4.48 5.50 6.13
N PRO A 65 -5.46 5.45 7.05
CA PRO A 65 -6.65 6.28 6.89
C PRO A 65 -6.25 7.75 6.82
N TYR A 66 -6.92 8.51 5.97
CA TYR A 66 -6.60 9.93 5.79
C TYR A 66 -7.83 10.62 5.22
N GLU A 67 -8.27 11.71 5.90
CA GLU A 67 -9.43 12.48 5.46
C GLU A 67 -10.63 11.56 5.13
N ASP A 68 -11.20 11.70 3.95
CA ASP A 68 -12.35 10.92 3.48
C ASP A 68 -11.94 9.65 2.70
N GLY A 69 -10.74 9.18 2.95
CA GLY A 69 -10.23 7.99 2.26
C GLY A 69 -8.95 7.45 2.90
N VAL A 70 -7.95 7.24 2.08
CA VAL A 70 -6.65 6.72 2.53
C VAL A 70 -5.52 7.48 1.85
N MET A 71 -4.38 7.54 2.54
CA MET A 71 -3.11 8.04 2.00
C MET A 71 -2.21 6.85 1.70
N LEU A 72 -1.83 6.67 0.44
CA LEU A 72 -0.82 5.70 0.06
C LEU A 72 0.55 6.29 0.38
N LEU A 73 1.30 5.62 1.25
CA LEU A 73 2.54 6.16 1.80
C LEU A 73 3.78 5.62 1.12
N ASP A 74 3.75 4.37 0.68
CA ASP A 74 4.92 3.74 0.08
C ASP A 74 4.48 2.48 -0.67
N ILE A 75 5.32 2.05 -1.60
CA ILE A 75 5.13 0.78 -2.30
C ILE A 75 6.52 0.19 -2.58
N GLY A 76 6.70 -1.07 -2.28
CA GLY A 76 7.98 -1.72 -2.46
C GLY A 76 7.89 -3.22 -2.22
N PRO A 77 9.04 -3.90 -2.34
CA PRO A 77 9.14 -5.31 -1.99
C PRO A 77 8.71 -5.55 -0.55
N HIS A 78 8.47 -6.80 -0.20
CA HIS A 78 7.97 -7.19 1.12
C HIS A 78 8.70 -6.52 2.29
N ASP A 79 9.99 -6.27 2.18
CA ASP A 79 10.78 -5.64 3.25
C ASP A 79 10.44 -4.16 3.47
N VAL A 80 9.63 -3.54 2.62
CA VAL A 80 9.13 -2.19 2.87
C VAL A 80 8.38 -2.12 4.21
N ILE A 81 7.78 -3.23 4.61
CA ILE A 81 7.04 -3.34 5.87
C ILE A 81 7.98 -3.13 7.06
N ASP A 82 9.19 -3.68 6.99
CA ASP A 82 10.18 -3.51 8.07
C ASP A 82 10.56 -2.04 8.28
N THR A 83 10.72 -1.31 7.19
CA THR A 83 11.01 0.12 7.25
C THR A 83 9.91 0.88 7.98
N TRP A 84 8.65 0.61 7.64
CA TRP A 84 7.52 1.32 8.23
C TRP A 84 7.21 0.84 9.65
N SER A 85 7.49 -0.42 9.95
CA SER A 85 7.41 -0.95 11.31
C SER A 85 8.31 -0.16 12.27
N ARG A 86 9.52 0.14 11.83
CA ARG A 86 10.49 0.91 12.63
C ARG A 86 10.05 2.38 12.77
N ARG A 87 9.45 2.96 11.74
CA ARG A 87 8.99 4.35 11.76
C ARG A 87 7.82 4.57 12.69
N GLY A 88 6.94 3.57 12.80
CA GLY A 88 5.72 3.68 13.59
C GLY A 88 5.92 3.52 15.08
N GLY A 89 7.11 3.11 15.45
CA GLY A 89 7.45 2.86 16.85
C GLY A 89 7.66 4.10 17.69
#